data_b01310036ce201acb3e34e4700ac7c57
#
_entry.id   b01310036ce201acb3e34e4700ac7c57
#
_cell.length_a   1.000
_cell.length_b   1.000
_cell.length_c   1.000
_cell.angle_alpha   90.00
_cell.angle_beta   90.00
_cell.angle_gamma   90.00
#
_symmetry.space_group_name_H-M   'P 1'
#
loop_
_entity.id
_entity.type
_entity.pdbx_description
1 polymer ?
#
loop_
_entity_poly.entity_id
_entity_poly.type
_entity_poly.pdbx_seq_one_letter_code
_entity_poly.pdbx_strand_id
1 'polypeptide(L)'
;MIHQHFQDIPPEKIVLQLLMPSLVPNEYKANEEYRKQCSDLIEMGVGGFCVFQGEMEETAQILAELQAQADIPLLFSADYEHGLPMRLEGGTDFPHAMALGKQGDTALTKRVAQAIAKEAKGIGIHWNFAPVCDINSNKQNPIINTRAFGEVIGDVIPHSLAYIQGTQEEHILACAKHFPGHGDTATDSHISMPVLHHSREQLASQELVPFLSAIRGEVASVMVAHLAVPSFDSSNTPASLSPILVTDLLRNKMRFNGLIVTDALDMHAITKQYSSAEATTQAIQAGCDIALIPENPMEAAQALITAVQNGVLSASRIQESVARIATAKHWCGLLERRQHKQEVISLEEHGMLALKAAIQATRIEGDESILPLEQYNHVAVFALLSDDTIDPASEFFHYLAQVYEKNTDLAYMNSSITNDDVEEYIRGTQDAECFVFAVFARPRSYAGTVQIDSKLVEAAQRIAGSKPTIAVLFGNPYLAETFPAHVHILSYSDSKPSRGAACLTMTGKSLTIK
;
A
#
# COMPACT_ATOMS: atom_id res chain seq x y z
N MET A 1 -31.82 8.93 13.88
CA MET A 1 -31.14 8.01 14.81
C MET A 1 -29.61 8.21 14.84
N ILE A 2 -28.91 8.30 13.71
CA ILE A 2 -27.42 8.46 13.68
C ILE A 2 -26.96 9.74 14.40
N HIS A 3 -27.66 10.85 14.24
CA HIS A 3 -27.35 12.13 14.91
C HIS A 3 -27.54 12.13 16.44
N GLN A 4 -28.33 11.22 17.00
CA GLN A 4 -28.57 11.17 18.44
C GLN A 4 -27.33 10.76 19.25
N HIS A 5 -26.45 9.96 18.71
CA HIS A 5 -25.22 9.54 19.40
C HIS A 5 -24.19 10.67 19.59
N PHE A 6 -24.33 11.79 18.86
CA PHE A 6 -23.38 12.91 18.88
C PHE A 6 -23.96 14.21 19.42
N GLN A 7 -25.31 14.25 19.74
CA GLN A 7 -25.98 15.47 20.13
C GLN A 7 -25.59 16.00 21.52
N ASP A 8 -25.23 15.11 22.43
CA ASP A 8 -24.88 15.44 23.81
C ASP A 8 -23.35 15.54 24.04
N ILE A 9 -22.56 15.46 22.96
CA ILE A 9 -21.09 15.50 23.06
C ILE A 9 -20.62 16.96 22.96
N PRO A 10 -19.71 17.40 23.85
CA PRO A 10 -19.17 18.76 23.81
C PRO A 10 -18.52 19.09 22.45
N PRO A 11 -18.67 20.33 21.93
CA PRO A 11 -18.10 20.74 20.64
C PRO A 11 -16.60 20.48 20.51
N GLU A 12 -15.85 20.58 21.60
CA GLU A 12 -14.42 20.34 21.67
C GLU A 12 -14.06 18.87 21.42
N LYS A 13 -14.91 17.95 21.92
CA LYS A 13 -14.75 16.51 21.65
C LYS A 13 -15.21 16.14 20.25
N ILE A 14 -16.27 16.79 19.76
CA ILE A 14 -16.81 16.50 18.43
C ILE A 14 -15.83 16.85 17.31
N VAL A 15 -15.08 17.96 17.42
CA VAL A 15 -14.11 18.35 16.40
C VAL A 15 -12.96 17.34 16.27
N LEU A 16 -12.62 16.65 17.35
CA LEU A 16 -11.55 15.66 17.36
C LEU A 16 -11.93 14.35 16.67
N GLN A 17 -13.21 14.14 16.35
CA GLN A 17 -13.62 13.06 15.44
C GLN A 17 -12.99 13.19 14.04
N LEU A 18 -12.50 14.37 13.66
CA LEU A 18 -11.83 14.66 12.39
C LEU A 18 -10.32 14.36 12.43
N LEU A 19 -9.80 13.86 13.56
CA LEU A 19 -8.39 13.55 13.75
C LEU A 19 -8.19 12.03 13.83
N MET A 20 -7.21 11.51 13.08
CA MET A 20 -6.83 10.09 13.07
C MET A 20 -5.31 9.95 13.13
N PRO A 21 -4.72 9.93 14.33
CA PRO A 21 -3.29 9.70 14.51
C PRO A 21 -2.87 8.26 14.20
N SER A 22 -1.56 8.01 14.14
CA SER A 22 -0.99 6.66 14.04
C SER A 22 -1.13 5.90 15.36
N LEU A 23 -1.26 4.58 15.25
CA LEU A 23 -1.11 3.62 16.33
C LEU A 23 -0.07 2.58 15.93
N VAL A 24 1.01 2.48 16.70
CA VAL A 24 2.06 1.48 16.52
C VAL A 24 1.96 0.45 17.65
N PRO A 25 1.34 -0.73 17.45
CA PRO A 25 1.12 -1.74 18.47
C PRO A 25 2.41 -2.13 19.23
N ASN A 26 3.52 -2.32 18.52
CA ASN A 26 4.81 -2.63 19.13
C ASN A 26 5.26 -1.54 20.12
N GLU A 27 5.07 -0.27 19.78
CA GLU A 27 5.40 0.85 20.66
C GLU A 27 4.40 0.98 21.82
N TYR A 28 3.11 0.79 21.54
CA TYR A 28 2.06 0.79 22.56
C TYR A 28 2.35 -0.23 23.66
N LYS A 29 2.86 -1.40 23.31
CA LYS A 29 3.28 -2.42 24.25
C LYS A 29 4.52 -2.03 25.05
N ALA A 30 5.54 -1.49 24.39
CA ALA A 30 6.86 -1.25 24.97
C ALA A 30 6.97 0.06 25.76
N ASN A 31 6.14 1.08 25.44
CA ASN A 31 6.29 2.45 25.91
C ASN A 31 5.05 2.93 26.67
N GLU A 32 5.21 3.16 27.99
CA GLU A 32 4.11 3.63 28.86
C GLU A 32 3.67 5.06 28.53
N GLU A 33 4.60 5.93 28.14
CA GLU A 33 4.28 7.31 27.76
C GLU A 33 3.44 7.34 26.48
N TYR A 34 3.77 6.48 25.49
CA TYR A 34 2.98 6.32 24.26
C TYR A 34 1.58 5.77 24.55
N ARG A 35 1.45 4.76 25.44
CA ARG A 35 0.13 4.28 25.90
C ARG A 35 -0.70 5.39 26.51
N LYS A 36 -0.07 6.18 27.39
CA LYS A 36 -0.72 7.33 28.01
C LYS A 36 -1.18 8.34 26.96
N GLN A 37 -0.34 8.67 26.00
CA GLN A 37 -0.70 9.59 24.90
C GLN A 37 -1.91 9.07 24.11
N CYS A 38 -1.96 7.77 23.77
CA CYS A 38 -3.13 7.16 23.12
C CYS A 38 -4.40 7.30 23.98
N SER A 39 -4.29 7.02 25.30
CA SER A 39 -5.42 7.15 26.23
C SER A 39 -5.89 8.62 26.35
N ASP A 40 -4.97 9.57 26.44
CA ASP A 40 -5.28 11.00 26.49
C ASP A 40 -6.04 11.44 25.23
N LEU A 41 -5.61 11.01 24.04
CA LEU A 41 -6.29 11.28 22.77
C LEU A 41 -7.72 10.68 22.71
N ILE A 42 -7.91 9.47 23.26
CA ILE A 42 -9.23 8.83 23.37
C ILE A 42 -10.13 9.63 24.30
N GLU A 43 -9.63 10.03 25.47
CA GLU A 43 -10.37 10.84 26.44
C GLU A 43 -10.77 12.19 25.84
N MET A 44 -9.89 12.80 25.04
CA MET A 44 -10.18 14.02 24.30
C MET A 44 -11.25 13.81 23.22
N GLY A 45 -11.46 12.60 22.72
CA GLY A 45 -12.50 12.26 21.75
C GLY A 45 -12.01 12.10 20.31
N VAL A 46 -10.79 11.61 20.08
CA VAL A 46 -10.24 11.32 18.73
C VAL A 46 -11.15 10.40 17.93
N GLY A 47 -11.19 10.58 16.60
CA GLY A 47 -12.10 9.83 15.71
C GLY A 47 -11.73 8.36 15.51
N GLY A 48 -10.45 8.03 15.63
CA GLY A 48 -9.89 6.71 15.44
C GLY A 48 -8.37 6.74 15.31
N PHE A 49 -7.78 5.64 14.88
CA PHE A 49 -6.33 5.50 14.68
C PHE A 49 -6.01 4.76 13.39
N CYS A 50 -4.89 5.10 12.76
CA CYS A 50 -4.28 4.34 11.67
C CYS A 50 -3.23 3.40 12.23
N VAL A 51 -3.40 2.10 11.99
CA VAL A 51 -2.60 1.03 12.60
C VAL A 51 -1.36 0.72 11.75
N PHE A 52 -0.22 0.65 12.41
CA PHE A 52 1.07 0.29 11.85
C PHE A 52 1.66 -0.91 12.58
N GLN A 53 2.85 -1.28 12.32
CA GLN A 53 3.76 -2.30 12.85
C GLN A 53 3.35 -3.01 14.16
N GLY A 54 3.06 -4.31 14.05
CA GLY A 54 2.72 -5.17 15.18
C GLY A 54 2.50 -6.61 14.76
N GLU A 55 2.19 -7.47 15.69
CA GLU A 55 1.68 -8.81 15.43
C GLU A 55 0.16 -8.82 15.35
N MET A 56 -0.40 -9.66 14.49
CA MET A 56 -1.84 -9.70 14.19
C MET A 56 -2.69 -9.95 15.45
N GLU A 57 -2.39 -10.98 16.23
CA GLU A 57 -3.17 -11.34 17.43
C GLU A 57 -3.05 -10.29 18.54
N GLU A 58 -1.85 -9.78 18.77
CA GLU A 58 -1.60 -8.76 19.76
C GLU A 58 -2.26 -7.43 19.38
N THR A 59 -2.18 -7.06 18.10
CA THR A 59 -2.88 -5.88 17.58
C THR A 59 -4.38 -5.98 17.83
N ALA A 60 -5.00 -7.12 17.57
CA ALA A 60 -6.43 -7.32 17.82
C ALA A 60 -6.80 -7.09 19.30
N GLN A 61 -5.95 -7.52 20.25
CA GLN A 61 -6.16 -7.30 21.68
C GLN A 61 -6.06 -5.81 22.04
N ILE A 62 -5.04 -5.12 21.53
CA ILE A 62 -4.84 -3.68 21.74
C ILE A 62 -6.01 -2.87 21.18
N LEU A 63 -6.47 -3.19 19.96
CA LEU A 63 -7.62 -2.49 19.37
C LEU A 63 -8.90 -2.70 20.18
N ALA A 64 -9.13 -3.90 20.70
CA ALA A 64 -10.27 -4.18 21.57
C ALA A 64 -10.18 -3.43 22.91
N GLU A 65 -8.97 -3.32 23.49
CA GLU A 65 -8.71 -2.54 24.71
C GLU A 65 -8.99 -1.04 24.49
N LEU A 66 -8.45 -0.44 23.43
CA LEU A 66 -8.66 0.97 23.10
C LEU A 66 -10.15 1.27 22.79
N GLN A 67 -10.81 0.37 22.08
CA GLN A 67 -12.23 0.48 21.79
C GLN A 67 -13.10 0.47 23.06
N ALA A 68 -12.71 -0.34 24.05
CA ALA A 68 -13.41 -0.41 25.34
C ALA A 68 -13.23 0.86 26.21
N GLN A 69 -12.15 1.61 26.02
CA GLN A 69 -11.87 2.87 26.72
C GLN A 69 -12.66 4.05 26.14
N ALA A 70 -13.08 3.96 24.87
CA ALA A 70 -13.63 5.09 24.14
C ALA A 70 -15.13 5.31 24.42
N ASP A 71 -15.51 6.54 24.81
CA ASP A 71 -16.91 6.99 24.91
C ASP A 71 -17.59 7.00 23.52
N ILE A 72 -16.83 7.44 22.50
CA ILE A 72 -17.26 7.48 21.10
C ILE A 72 -16.50 6.37 20.37
N PRO A 73 -17.17 5.38 19.76
CA PRO A 73 -16.49 4.28 19.09
C PRO A 73 -15.41 4.73 18.12
N LEU A 74 -14.24 4.14 18.22
CA LEU A 74 -13.08 4.45 17.38
C LEU A 74 -13.18 3.79 16.00
N LEU A 75 -12.75 4.50 14.97
CA LEU A 75 -12.60 3.97 13.61
C LEU A 75 -11.12 3.58 13.38
N PHE A 76 -10.82 2.30 13.35
CA PHE A 76 -9.47 1.82 13.07
C PHE A 76 -9.27 1.61 11.58
N SER A 77 -8.17 2.14 11.06
CA SER A 77 -7.76 2.04 9.65
C SER A 77 -6.36 1.47 9.50
N ALA A 78 -6.04 0.96 8.33
CA ALA A 78 -4.67 0.56 7.96
C ALA A 78 -4.50 0.54 6.44
N ASP A 79 -3.23 0.50 5.97
CA ASP A 79 -2.87 0.22 4.59
C ASP A 79 -2.65 -1.28 4.41
N TYR A 80 -3.64 -1.97 3.91
CA TYR A 80 -3.55 -3.39 3.55
C TYR A 80 -3.80 -3.56 2.03
N GLU A 81 -2.94 -2.92 1.21
CA GLU A 81 -3.06 -2.95 -0.26
C GLU A 81 -2.95 -4.37 -0.80
N HIS A 82 -2.07 -5.19 -0.20
CA HIS A 82 -1.83 -6.59 -0.55
C HIS A 82 -1.90 -7.54 0.65
N GLY A 83 -2.59 -7.16 1.72
CA GLY A 83 -2.82 -7.98 2.92
C GLY A 83 -2.21 -7.40 4.19
N LEU A 84 -2.54 -8.04 5.32
CA LEU A 84 -2.06 -7.63 6.65
C LEU A 84 -0.53 -7.58 6.75
N PRO A 85 0.24 -8.49 6.09
CA PRO A 85 1.71 -8.46 6.14
C PRO A 85 2.36 -7.17 5.62
N MET A 86 1.62 -6.29 4.95
CA MET A 86 2.11 -4.96 4.63
C MET A 86 2.44 -4.13 5.90
N ARG A 87 1.76 -4.38 7.02
CA ARG A 87 1.89 -3.63 8.28
C ARG A 87 2.08 -4.50 9.52
N LEU A 88 1.59 -5.71 9.53
CA LEU A 88 1.58 -6.60 10.69
C LEU A 88 2.29 -7.92 10.37
N GLU A 89 2.88 -8.54 11.39
CA GLU A 89 3.28 -9.93 11.30
C GLU A 89 2.04 -10.82 11.43
N GLY A 90 1.90 -11.79 10.52
CA GLY A 90 0.71 -12.65 10.42
C GLY A 90 -0.24 -12.24 9.31
N GLY A 91 -1.27 -13.07 9.09
CA GLY A 91 -2.18 -12.91 7.96
C GLY A 91 -1.61 -13.41 6.63
N THR A 92 -2.36 -13.20 5.56
CA THR A 92 -2.00 -13.66 4.21
C THR A 92 -1.36 -12.54 3.41
N ASP A 93 -0.17 -12.81 2.86
CA ASP A 93 0.51 -11.93 1.91
C ASP A 93 0.00 -12.23 0.49
N PHE A 94 -0.63 -11.27 -0.15
CA PHE A 94 -1.13 -11.37 -1.52
C PHE A 94 -0.20 -10.69 -2.51
N PRO A 95 -0.27 -11.05 -3.82
CA PRO A 95 0.44 -10.30 -4.85
C PRO A 95 0.02 -8.84 -4.89
N HIS A 96 0.97 -7.97 -5.24
CA HIS A 96 0.72 -6.53 -5.41
C HIS A 96 -0.31 -6.26 -6.52
N ALA A 97 -0.87 -5.05 -6.51
CA ALA A 97 -1.94 -4.67 -7.43
C ALA A 97 -1.56 -4.85 -8.91
N MET A 98 -0.32 -4.56 -9.33
CA MET A 98 0.12 -4.76 -10.71
C MET A 98 0.07 -6.25 -11.11
N ALA A 99 0.42 -7.17 -10.22
CA ALA A 99 0.27 -8.60 -10.47
C ALA A 99 -1.21 -8.97 -10.65
N LEU A 100 -2.11 -8.40 -9.82
CA LEU A 100 -3.55 -8.61 -9.96
C LEU A 100 -4.09 -8.02 -11.28
N GLY A 101 -3.56 -6.90 -11.75
CA GLY A 101 -3.88 -6.33 -13.07
C GLY A 101 -3.41 -7.23 -14.22
N LYS A 102 -2.15 -7.69 -14.15
CA LYS A 102 -1.54 -8.53 -15.21
C LYS A 102 -2.18 -9.92 -15.31
N GLN A 103 -2.75 -10.49 -14.25
CA GLN A 103 -3.49 -11.76 -14.32
C GLN A 103 -4.84 -11.61 -15.05
N GLY A 104 -5.43 -10.40 -15.09
CA GLY A 104 -6.56 -10.04 -15.95
C GLY A 104 -7.96 -10.50 -15.49
N ASP A 105 -8.08 -11.27 -14.38
CA ASP A 105 -9.36 -11.75 -13.85
C ASP A 105 -9.83 -10.86 -12.69
N THR A 106 -10.79 -9.97 -12.96
CA THR A 106 -11.36 -9.07 -11.94
C THR A 106 -12.13 -9.82 -10.84
N ALA A 107 -12.70 -11.00 -11.15
CA ALA A 107 -13.37 -11.81 -10.14
C ALA A 107 -12.35 -12.37 -9.13
N LEU A 108 -11.13 -12.70 -9.58
CA LEU A 108 -10.04 -13.09 -8.69
C LEU A 108 -9.59 -11.91 -7.83
N THR A 109 -9.42 -10.71 -8.41
CA THR A 109 -9.11 -9.49 -7.68
C THR A 109 -10.15 -9.19 -6.59
N LYS A 110 -11.44 -9.33 -6.90
CA LYS A 110 -12.52 -9.19 -5.90
C LYS A 110 -12.37 -10.18 -4.76
N ARG A 111 -12.10 -11.45 -5.04
CA ARG A 111 -11.90 -12.48 -4.01
C ARG A 111 -10.69 -12.20 -3.12
N VAL A 112 -9.59 -11.70 -3.69
CA VAL A 112 -8.41 -11.25 -2.93
C VAL A 112 -8.79 -10.12 -1.99
N ALA A 113 -9.51 -9.10 -2.48
CA ALA A 113 -9.97 -7.99 -1.65
C ALA A 113 -10.91 -8.44 -0.52
N GLN A 114 -11.82 -9.39 -0.78
CA GLN A 114 -12.67 -10.00 0.25
C GLN A 114 -11.86 -10.72 1.32
N ALA A 115 -10.83 -11.49 0.92
CA ALA A 115 -9.96 -12.20 1.86
C ALA A 115 -9.20 -11.23 2.76
N ILE A 116 -8.59 -10.18 2.18
CA ILE A 116 -7.91 -9.12 2.93
C ILE A 116 -8.88 -8.43 3.90
N ALA A 117 -10.07 -8.09 3.44
CA ALA A 117 -11.08 -7.42 4.26
C ALA A 117 -11.58 -8.30 5.42
N LYS A 118 -11.75 -9.62 5.21
CA LYS A 118 -12.09 -10.57 6.28
C LYS A 118 -11.01 -10.64 7.35
N GLU A 119 -9.75 -10.76 6.94
CA GLU A 119 -8.63 -10.76 7.88
C GLU A 119 -8.55 -9.44 8.67
N ALA A 120 -8.65 -8.29 7.99
CA ALA A 120 -8.67 -6.98 8.61
C ALA A 120 -9.81 -6.82 9.61
N LYS A 121 -11.03 -7.23 9.25
CA LYS A 121 -12.21 -7.24 10.13
C LYS A 121 -12.01 -8.13 11.35
N GLY A 122 -11.37 -9.28 11.16
CA GLY A 122 -11.11 -10.25 12.23
C GLY A 122 -10.26 -9.69 13.37
N ILE A 123 -9.41 -8.72 13.09
CA ILE A 123 -8.57 -8.03 14.07
C ILE A 123 -9.14 -6.68 14.54
N GLY A 124 -10.32 -6.28 14.05
CA GLY A 124 -10.98 -5.04 14.48
C GLY A 124 -10.68 -3.81 13.64
N ILE A 125 -10.14 -3.97 12.42
CA ILE A 125 -10.00 -2.88 11.44
C ILE A 125 -11.35 -2.65 10.75
N HIS A 126 -11.67 -1.38 10.47
CA HIS A 126 -12.93 -0.94 9.88
C HIS A 126 -12.74 -0.27 8.52
N TRP A 127 -11.51 0.17 8.22
CA TRP A 127 -11.20 0.97 7.04
C TRP A 127 -9.85 0.56 6.46
N ASN A 128 -9.86 0.08 5.22
CA ASN A 128 -8.65 -0.23 4.47
C ASN A 128 -8.33 0.90 3.50
N PHE A 129 -7.14 1.50 3.61
CA PHE A 129 -6.65 2.51 2.68
C PHE A 129 -6.16 1.86 1.38
N ALA A 130 -7.09 1.20 0.69
CA ALA A 130 -6.95 0.56 -0.62
C ALA A 130 -8.30 0.58 -1.35
N PRO A 131 -8.29 0.53 -2.69
CA PRO A 131 -7.15 0.31 -3.59
C PRO A 131 -6.42 1.59 -4.01
N VAL A 132 -5.22 1.41 -4.55
CA VAL A 132 -4.53 2.43 -5.35
C VAL A 132 -5.23 2.52 -6.71
N CYS A 133 -5.75 3.71 -7.03
CA CYS A 133 -6.44 4.02 -8.28
C CYS A 133 -5.55 4.81 -9.26
N ASP A 134 -4.31 5.05 -8.91
CA ASP A 134 -3.33 5.72 -9.77
C ASP A 134 -3.02 4.88 -11.00
N ILE A 135 -2.78 5.53 -12.14
CA ILE A 135 -2.33 4.90 -13.38
C ILE A 135 -0.81 5.02 -13.42
N ASN A 136 -0.07 3.91 -13.40
CA ASN A 136 1.40 3.94 -13.45
C ASN A 136 1.92 4.29 -14.84
N SER A 137 1.62 5.50 -15.33
CA SER A 137 2.01 5.98 -16.65
C SER A 137 3.51 6.28 -16.77
N ASN A 138 4.19 6.52 -15.63
CA ASN A 138 5.62 6.75 -15.56
C ASN A 138 6.33 5.52 -14.97
N LYS A 139 7.09 4.79 -15.80
CA LYS A 139 7.86 3.61 -15.39
C LYS A 139 8.92 3.90 -14.31
N GLN A 140 9.36 5.16 -14.19
CA GLN A 140 10.35 5.61 -13.21
C GLN A 140 9.70 6.07 -11.90
N ASN A 141 8.38 6.00 -11.76
CA ASN A 141 7.69 6.39 -10.54
C ASN A 141 8.18 5.56 -9.35
N PRO A 142 8.78 6.21 -8.32
CA PRO A 142 9.39 5.48 -7.21
C PRO A 142 8.38 5.00 -6.16
N ILE A 143 7.12 5.50 -6.20
CA ILE A 143 6.12 5.29 -5.15
C ILE A 143 4.95 4.44 -5.61
N ILE A 144 4.48 4.61 -6.84
CA ILE A 144 3.31 3.88 -7.36
C ILE A 144 3.75 2.54 -7.93
N ASN A 145 4.41 2.48 -9.07
CA ASN A 145 4.97 1.27 -9.67
C ASN A 145 4.03 0.06 -9.50
N THR A 146 4.47 -1.01 -8.82
CA THR A 146 3.69 -2.24 -8.58
C THR A 146 2.46 -2.08 -7.69
N ARG A 147 2.28 -0.93 -7.05
CA ARG A 147 1.07 -0.61 -6.26
C ARG A 147 -0.13 -0.26 -7.13
N ALA A 148 0.06 0.17 -8.39
CA ALA A 148 -1.03 0.36 -9.35
C ALA A 148 -1.42 -0.95 -10.03
N PHE A 149 -2.70 -1.11 -10.41
CA PHE A 149 -3.14 -2.28 -11.17
C PHE A 149 -2.59 -2.33 -12.60
N GLY A 150 -2.09 -1.23 -13.13
CA GLY A 150 -1.52 -1.17 -14.46
C GLY A 150 -1.10 0.22 -14.90
N GLU A 151 -0.76 0.30 -16.18
CA GLU A 151 -0.19 1.47 -16.85
C GLU A 151 -1.22 2.26 -17.67
N VAL A 152 -2.42 1.73 -17.79
CA VAL A 152 -3.51 2.30 -18.60
C VAL A 152 -4.85 2.22 -17.87
N ILE A 153 -5.76 3.13 -18.23
CA ILE A 153 -7.11 3.22 -17.66
C ILE A 153 -7.86 1.88 -17.75
N GLY A 154 -7.67 1.14 -18.86
CA GLY A 154 -8.34 -0.13 -19.11
C GLY A 154 -8.01 -1.24 -18.12
N ASP A 155 -6.82 -1.21 -17.52
CA ASP A 155 -6.38 -2.16 -16.49
C ASP A 155 -6.80 -1.67 -15.09
N VAL A 156 -6.60 -0.38 -14.81
CA VAL A 156 -6.79 0.19 -13.47
C VAL A 156 -8.26 0.17 -13.05
N ILE A 157 -9.18 0.65 -13.89
CA ILE A 157 -10.58 0.81 -13.51
C ILE A 157 -11.27 -0.52 -13.16
N PRO A 158 -11.25 -1.58 -14.00
CA PRO A 158 -11.94 -2.81 -13.67
C PRO A 158 -11.47 -3.46 -12.39
N HIS A 159 -10.14 -3.46 -12.16
CA HIS A 159 -9.53 -4.04 -10.97
C HIS A 159 -9.77 -3.19 -9.72
N SER A 160 -9.69 -1.86 -9.80
CA SER A 160 -10.03 -0.97 -8.70
C SER A 160 -11.49 -1.13 -8.26
N LEU A 161 -12.43 -1.20 -9.20
CA LEU A 161 -13.84 -1.42 -8.90
C LEU A 161 -14.09 -2.79 -8.25
N ALA A 162 -13.45 -3.85 -8.77
CA ALA A 162 -13.53 -5.19 -8.19
C ALA A 162 -12.97 -5.23 -6.76
N TYR A 163 -11.85 -4.54 -6.51
CA TYR A 163 -11.24 -4.43 -5.18
C TYR A 163 -12.15 -3.67 -4.21
N ILE A 164 -12.68 -2.50 -4.61
CA ILE A 164 -13.63 -1.71 -3.82
C ILE A 164 -14.85 -2.56 -3.45
N GLN A 165 -15.45 -3.23 -4.44
CA GLN A 165 -16.61 -4.08 -4.22
C GLN A 165 -16.30 -5.21 -3.24
N GLY A 166 -15.19 -5.93 -3.43
CA GLY A 166 -14.79 -7.04 -2.55
C GLY A 166 -14.57 -6.58 -1.11
N THR A 167 -13.88 -5.44 -0.92
CA THR A 167 -13.64 -4.86 0.40
C THR A 167 -14.95 -4.46 1.09
N GLN A 168 -15.85 -3.76 0.37
CA GLN A 168 -17.06 -3.21 0.98
C GLN A 168 -18.15 -4.27 1.20
N GLU A 169 -18.19 -5.36 0.45
CA GLU A 169 -19.07 -6.51 0.74
C GLU A 169 -18.79 -7.16 2.10
N GLU A 170 -17.56 -7.04 2.61
CA GLU A 170 -17.19 -7.52 3.95
C GLU A 170 -17.42 -6.46 5.06
N HIS A 171 -18.07 -5.34 4.76
CA HIS A 171 -18.29 -4.21 5.66
C HIS A 171 -17.01 -3.53 6.17
N ILE A 172 -15.97 -3.50 5.35
CA ILE A 172 -14.76 -2.67 5.52
C ILE A 172 -14.83 -1.51 4.53
N LEU A 173 -14.60 -0.28 5.01
CA LEU A 173 -14.55 0.89 4.14
C LEU A 173 -13.35 0.78 3.19
N ALA A 174 -13.58 0.91 1.89
CA ALA A 174 -12.52 1.02 0.89
C ALA A 174 -12.13 2.50 0.68
N CYS A 175 -10.90 2.73 0.20
CA CYS A 175 -10.37 4.06 -0.06
C CYS A 175 -9.69 4.15 -1.42
N ALA A 176 -10.25 4.91 -2.35
CA ALA A 176 -9.59 5.20 -3.61
C ALA A 176 -8.46 6.23 -3.40
N LYS A 177 -7.22 5.88 -3.78
CA LYS A 177 -6.04 6.73 -3.55
C LYS A 177 -5.09 6.70 -4.73
N HIS A 178 -4.29 7.73 -4.97
CA HIS A 178 -4.12 9.00 -4.23
C HIS A 178 -4.62 10.16 -5.09
N PHE A 179 -5.80 10.69 -4.78
CA PHE A 179 -6.41 11.78 -5.55
C PHE A 179 -5.54 13.04 -5.58
N PRO A 180 -5.38 13.72 -6.73
CA PRO A 180 -6.06 13.53 -8.02
C PRO A 180 -5.35 12.60 -9.01
N GLY A 181 -4.37 11.81 -8.58
CA GLY A 181 -3.57 10.88 -9.37
C GLY A 181 -2.07 11.13 -9.17
N HIS A 182 -1.36 10.08 -8.71
CA HIS A 182 0.07 10.14 -8.36
C HIS A 182 0.95 9.36 -9.37
N GLY A 183 0.33 8.75 -10.40
CA GLY A 183 1.01 7.77 -11.25
C GLY A 183 2.06 8.33 -12.20
N ASP A 184 1.97 9.60 -12.61
CA ASP A 184 2.93 10.27 -13.49
C ASP A 184 3.90 11.20 -12.74
N THR A 185 4.18 10.95 -11.48
CA THR A 185 5.18 11.71 -10.74
C THR A 185 6.53 10.99 -10.75
N ALA A 186 7.62 11.75 -10.83
CA ALA A 186 9.00 11.24 -10.77
C ALA A 186 9.64 11.46 -9.38
N THR A 187 8.91 12.06 -8.45
CA THR A 187 9.41 12.43 -7.12
C THR A 187 8.66 11.68 -6.04
N ASP A 188 9.39 11.16 -5.06
CA ASP A 188 8.84 10.53 -3.87
C ASP A 188 8.25 11.60 -2.94
N SER A 189 6.94 11.54 -2.69
CA SER A 189 6.22 12.45 -1.78
C SER A 189 6.66 12.33 -0.32
N HIS A 190 7.31 11.23 0.07
CA HIS A 190 7.95 11.10 1.37
C HIS A 190 9.25 11.92 1.48
N ILE A 191 9.87 12.28 0.36
CA ILE A 191 11.13 13.06 0.32
C ILE A 191 10.86 14.55 0.09
N SER A 192 9.99 14.88 -0.88
CA SER A 192 9.63 16.26 -1.22
C SER A 192 8.28 16.29 -1.93
N MET A 193 7.67 17.48 -2.02
CA MET A 193 6.36 17.65 -2.67
C MET A 193 6.45 17.43 -4.18
N PRO A 194 5.78 16.41 -4.75
CA PRO A 194 5.71 16.23 -6.20
C PRO A 194 4.83 17.30 -6.85
N VAL A 195 5.11 17.56 -8.13
CA VAL A 195 4.30 18.49 -8.94
C VAL A 195 3.76 17.77 -10.16
N LEU A 196 2.45 17.78 -10.34
CA LEU A 196 1.78 17.21 -11.50
C LEU A 196 1.53 18.31 -12.55
N HIS A 197 2.36 18.31 -13.60
CA HIS A 197 2.38 19.36 -14.62
C HIS A 197 1.33 19.19 -15.74
N HIS A 198 0.40 18.27 -15.61
CA HIS A 198 -0.64 18.02 -16.61
C HIS A 198 -1.61 19.18 -16.76
N SER A 199 -2.10 19.40 -17.98
CA SER A 199 -3.24 20.30 -18.22
C SER A 199 -4.52 19.76 -17.58
N ARG A 200 -5.52 20.63 -17.41
CA ARG A 200 -6.84 20.19 -16.90
C ARG A 200 -7.49 19.13 -17.79
N GLU A 201 -7.31 19.25 -19.09
CA GLU A 201 -7.83 18.32 -20.09
C GLU A 201 -7.16 16.95 -19.97
N GLN A 202 -5.84 16.91 -19.79
CA GLN A 202 -5.10 15.68 -19.55
C GLN A 202 -5.54 15.00 -18.25
N LEU A 203 -5.60 15.75 -17.15
CA LEU A 203 -6.08 15.22 -15.87
C LEU A 203 -7.51 14.68 -15.98
N ALA A 204 -8.39 15.39 -16.66
CA ALA A 204 -9.79 14.96 -16.83
C ALA A 204 -9.94 13.72 -17.74
N SER A 205 -9.01 13.48 -18.66
CA SER A 205 -9.05 12.34 -19.58
C SER A 205 -8.25 11.12 -19.11
N GLN A 206 -7.40 11.27 -18.11
CA GLN A 206 -6.53 10.21 -17.59
C GLN A 206 -6.64 10.06 -16.06
N GLU A 207 -5.96 10.91 -15.30
CA GLU A 207 -5.74 10.73 -13.86
C GLU A 207 -7.04 10.73 -13.04
N LEU A 208 -8.01 11.57 -13.39
CA LEU A 208 -9.29 11.67 -12.68
C LEU A 208 -10.29 10.57 -13.06
N VAL A 209 -10.08 9.85 -14.16
CA VAL A 209 -11.07 8.87 -14.67
C VAL A 209 -11.26 7.67 -13.73
N PRO A 210 -10.19 7.06 -13.15
CA PRO A 210 -10.36 5.99 -12.16
C PRO A 210 -11.11 6.46 -10.91
N PHE A 211 -10.84 7.68 -10.41
CA PHE A 211 -11.56 8.25 -9.26
C PHE A 211 -13.03 8.51 -9.56
N LEU A 212 -13.36 9.04 -10.75
CA LEU A 212 -14.76 9.18 -11.18
C LEU A 212 -15.47 7.83 -11.25
N SER A 213 -14.75 6.79 -11.70
CA SER A 213 -15.30 5.43 -11.77
C SER A 213 -15.49 4.85 -10.35
N ALA A 214 -14.52 5.05 -9.45
CA ALA A 214 -14.64 4.64 -8.05
C ALA A 214 -15.82 5.34 -7.34
N ILE A 215 -16.02 6.65 -7.57
CA ILE A 215 -17.15 7.42 -7.03
C ILE A 215 -18.48 6.88 -7.54
N ARG A 216 -18.58 6.55 -8.84
CA ARG A 216 -19.79 5.93 -9.43
C ARG A 216 -20.00 4.51 -8.91
N GLY A 217 -18.93 3.81 -8.56
CA GLY A 217 -18.94 2.51 -7.89
C GLY A 217 -19.15 2.60 -6.39
N GLU A 218 -19.56 3.77 -5.86
CA GLU A 218 -19.93 4.00 -4.46
C GLU A 218 -18.79 3.69 -3.48
N VAL A 219 -17.54 4.07 -3.82
CA VAL A 219 -16.42 3.96 -2.89
C VAL A 219 -16.69 4.77 -1.62
N ALA A 220 -16.42 4.19 -0.47
CA ALA A 220 -16.71 4.80 0.83
C ALA A 220 -15.83 6.02 1.13
N SER A 221 -14.60 6.04 0.62
CA SER A 221 -13.66 7.13 0.89
C SER A 221 -12.70 7.40 -0.27
N VAL A 222 -12.14 8.62 -0.28
CA VAL A 222 -11.07 9.05 -1.19
C VAL A 222 -9.96 9.67 -0.36
N MET A 223 -8.72 9.23 -0.57
CA MET A 223 -7.53 9.82 0.03
C MET A 223 -6.91 10.83 -0.92
N VAL A 224 -6.62 12.03 -0.40
CA VAL A 224 -6.05 13.14 -1.16
C VAL A 224 -4.54 13.23 -0.92
N ALA A 225 -3.77 13.16 -2.00
CA ALA A 225 -2.31 13.16 -1.99
C ALA A 225 -1.70 14.51 -1.59
N HIS A 226 -0.43 14.48 -1.18
CA HIS A 226 0.40 15.67 -0.95
C HIS A 226 1.21 16.01 -2.21
N LEU A 227 0.53 16.48 -3.25
CA LEU A 227 1.17 16.92 -4.50
C LEU A 227 0.55 18.24 -4.98
N ALA A 228 1.34 19.06 -5.68
CA ALA A 228 0.85 20.29 -6.28
C ALA A 228 0.29 20.04 -7.68
N VAL A 229 -0.80 20.73 -8.03
CA VAL A 229 -1.44 20.67 -9.35
C VAL A 229 -1.64 22.08 -9.89
N PRO A 230 -0.60 22.71 -10.46
CA PRO A 230 -0.64 24.13 -10.86
C PRO A 230 -1.74 24.47 -11.86
N SER A 231 -2.18 23.51 -12.67
CA SER A 231 -3.30 23.69 -13.62
C SER A 231 -4.66 23.90 -12.94
N PHE A 232 -4.83 23.45 -11.69
CA PHE A 232 -6.02 23.70 -10.88
C PHE A 232 -5.78 24.78 -9.84
N ASP A 233 -4.66 24.71 -9.11
CA ASP A 233 -4.29 25.62 -8.03
C ASP A 233 -2.87 26.15 -8.26
N SER A 234 -2.79 27.38 -8.76
CA SER A 234 -1.52 28.04 -9.09
C SER A 234 -0.69 28.45 -7.86
N SER A 235 -1.23 28.31 -6.65
CA SER A 235 -0.49 28.61 -5.41
C SER A 235 0.56 27.54 -5.07
N ASN A 236 0.55 26.40 -5.76
CA ASN A 236 1.35 25.21 -5.43
C ASN A 236 1.04 24.63 -4.02
N THR A 237 -0.11 24.95 -3.45
CA THR A 237 -0.59 24.31 -2.23
C THR A 237 -0.78 22.79 -2.47
N PRO A 238 -0.34 21.92 -1.56
CA PRO A 238 -0.61 20.48 -1.67
C PRO A 238 -2.10 20.19 -1.85
N ALA A 239 -2.46 19.26 -2.71
CA ALA A 239 -3.86 18.95 -3.04
C ALA A 239 -4.72 18.70 -1.79
N SER A 240 -4.17 18.01 -0.77
CA SER A 240 -4.83 17.75 0.52
C SER A 240 -5.14 19.01 1.35
N LEU A 241 -4.46 20.13 1.07
CA LEU A 241 -4.64 21.40 1.73
C LEU A 241 -5.34 22.46 0.84
N SER A 242 -5.68 22.11 -0.41
CA SER A 242 -6.28 23.00 -1.41
C SER A 242 -7.81 22.92 -1.43
N PRO A 243 -8.55 23.97 -1.05
CA PRO A 243 -10.01 24.01 -1.20
C PRO A 243 -10.47 23.81 -2.66
N ILE A 244 -9.66 24.25 -3.63
CA ILE A 244 -9.95 24.09 -5.06
C ILE A 244 -9.98 22.62 -5.45
N LEU A 245 -9.05 21.80 -4.93
CA LEU A 245 -8.99 20.38 -5.25
C LEU A 245 -9.93 19.54 -4.39
N VAL A 246 -10.00 19.81 -3.10
CA VAL A 246 -10.84 19.02 -2.18
C VAL A 246 -12.31 19.40 -2.29
N THR A 247 -12.65 20.68 -2.10
CA THR A 247 -14.04 21.11 -2.08
C THR A 247 -14.59 21.33 -3.48
N ASP A 248 -13.94 22.15 -4.32
CA ASP A 248 -14.55 22.55 -5.59
C ASP A 248 -14.49 21.40 -6.60
N LEU A 249 -13.37 20.68 -6.72
CA LEU A 249 -13.24 19.59 -7.67
C LEU A 249 -13.83 18.30 -7.14
N LEU A 250 -13.30 17.73 -6.05
CA LEU A 250 -13.71 16.40 -5.58
C LEU A 250 -15.12 16.40 -5.01
N ARG A 251 -15.42 17.29 -4.05
CA ARG A 251 -16.71 17.30 -3.37
C ARG A 251 -17.82 17.78 -4.30
N ASN A 252 -17.65 18.96 -4.92
CA ASN A 252 -18.72 19.63 -5.65
C ASN A 252 -18.82 19.17 -7.11
N LYS A 253 -17.74 19.26 -7.90
CA LYS A 253 -17.77 18.97 -9.33
C LYS A 253 -17.88 17.47 -9.61
N MET A 254 -17.11 16.63 -8.91
CA MET A 254 -17.19 15.17 -9.02
C MET A 254 -18.31 14.56 -8.16
N ARG A 255 -18.96 15.37 -7.31
CA ARG A 255 -20.11 15.00 -6.44
C ARG A 255 -19.81 13.84 -5.49
N PHE A 256 -18.64 13.82 -4.93
CA PHE A 256 -18.29 12.79 -3.95
C PHE A 256 -18.90 13.08 -2.59
N ASN A 257 -19.69 12.15 -2.05
CA ASN A 257 -20.42 12.30 -0.78
C ASN A 257 -19.83 11.44 0.37
N GLY A 258 -18.86 10.58 0.10
CA GLY A 258 -18.17 9.76 1.10
C GLY A 258 -17.14 10.55 1.92
N LEU A 259 -16.33 9.82 2.69
CA LEU A 259 -15.25 10.40 3.48
C LEU A 259 -14.08 10.88 2.61
N ILE A 260 -13.62 12.10 2.83
CA ILE A 260 -12.38 12.61 2.27
C ILE A 260 -11.34 12.61 3.38
N VAL A 261 -10.25 11.88 3.19
CA VAL A 261 -9.13 11.80 4.12
C VAL A 261 -7.86 12.33 3.46
N THR A 262 -6.98 12.98 4.22
CA THR A 262 -5.66 13.36 3.72
C THR A 262 -4.79 12.12 3.56
N ASP A 263 -3.73 12.16 2.76
CA ASP A 263 -2.57 11.30 2.97
C ASP A 263 -1.91 11.66 4.32
N ALA A 264 -0.92 10.88 4.76
CA ALA A 264 -0.30 11.06 6.06
C ALA A 264 0.39 12.42 6.21
N LEU A 265 -0.06 13.23 7.16
CA LEU A 265 0.42 14.62 7.35
C LEU A 265 1.84 14.71 7.94
N ASP A 266 2.42 13.59 8.39
CA ASP A 266 3.81 13.49 8.82
C ASP A 266 4.81 13.36 7.66
N MET A 267 4.34 13.21 6.42
CA MET A 267 5.20 13.13 5.24
C MET A 267 5.95 14.43 4.98
N HIS A 268 7.21 14.33 4.52
CA HIS A 268 8.07 15.50 4.29
C HIS A 268 7.53 16.49 3.25
N ALA A 269 6.64 16.06 2.36
CA ALA A 269 5.92 16.97 1.47
C ALA A 269 5.11 18.03 2.25
N ILE A 270 4.71 17.73 3.48
CA ILE A 270 3.97 18.61 4.39
C ILE A 270 4.90 19.20 5.45
N THR A 271 5.58 18.35 6.24
CA THR A 271 6.29 18.78 7.46
C THR A 271 7.45 19.75 7.22
N LYS A 272 7.97 19.80 5.98
CA LYS A 272 8.97 20.81 5.59
C LYS A 272 8.42 22.25 5.47
N GLN A 273 7.10 22.41 5.37
CA GLN A 273 6.47 23.71 5.08
C GLN A 273 5.40 24.10 6.11
N TYR A 274 4.80 23.13 6.77
CA TYR A 274 3.68 23.31 7.70
C TYR A 274 3.95 22.60 9.02
N SER A 275 3.57 23.24 10.13
CA SER A 275 3.48 22.58 11.43
C SER A 275 2.27 21.62 11.44
N SER A 276 2.20 20.71 12.42
CA SER A 276 1.04 19.83 12.61
C SER A 276 -0.25 20.62 12.81
N ALA A 277 -0.20 21.73 13.51
CA ALA A 277 -1.32 22.64 13.72
C ALA A 277 -1.83 23.24 12.40
N GLU A 278 -0.92 23.78 11.59
CA GLU A 278 -1.27 24.43 10.32
C GLU A 278 -1.79 23.41 9.31
N ALA A 279 -1.07 22.29 9.12
CA ALA A 279 -1.46 21.24 8.17
C ALA A 279 -2.85 20.68 8.49
N THR A 280 -3.08 20.32 9.77
CA THR A 280 -4.36 19.77 10.21
C THR A 280 -5.51 20.75 10.02
N THR A 281 -5.33 22.01 10.45
CA THR A 281 -6.38 23.03 10.33
C THR A 281 -6.68 23.34 8.87
N GLN A 282 -5.66 23.50 8.01
CA GLN A 282 -5.85 23.77 6.58
C GLN A 282 -6.50 22.60 5.84
N ALA A 283 -6.15 21.35 6.16
CA ALA A 283 -6.79 20.18 5.58
C ALA A 283 -8.31 20.16 5.83
N ILE A 284 -8.72 20.44 7.07
CA ILE A 284 -10.15 20.50 7.43
C ILE A 284 -10.83 21.72 6.78
N GLN A 285 -10.16 22.87 6.69
CA GLN A 285 -10.66 24.03 5.96
C GLN A 285 -10.80 23.76 4.46
N ALA A 286 -9.85 23.01 3.86
CA ALA A 286 -9.90 22.62 2.46
C ALA A 286 -11.09 21.70 2.13
N GLY A 287 -11.65 21.01 3.11
CA GLY A 287 -12.81 20.14 2.92
C GLY A 287 -12.59 18.67 3.25
N CYS A 288 -11.40 18.28 3.71
CA CYS A 288 -11.15 16.93 4.22
C CYS A 288 -12.01 16.65 5.46
N ASP A 289 -12.53 15.45 5.58
CA ASP A 289 -13.32 15.02 6.73
C ASP A 289 -12.42 14.48 7.84
N ILE A 290 -11.25 13.95 7.48
CA ILE A 290 -10.26 13.40 8.41
C ILE A 290 -8.86 13.88 8.04
N ALA A 291 -8.15 14.42 9.04
CA ALA A 291 -6.72 14.69 9.02
C ALA A 291 -5.98 13.46 9.55
N LEU A 292 -5.21 12.81 8.66
CA LEU A 292 -4.56 11.53 8.93
C LEU A 292 -3.12 11.74 9.39
N ILE A 293 -2.71 11.08 10.47
CA ILE A 293 -1.33 10.94 10.96
C ILE A 293 -0.58 12.29 10.99
N PRO A 294 -1.03 13.28 11.79
CA PRO A 294 -0.22 14.47 12.00
C PRO A 294 1.07 14.09 12.75
N GLU A 295 2.20 14.75 12.44
CA GLU A 295 3.49 14.51 13.08
C GLU A 295 3.43 14.66 14.61
N ASN A 296 2.66 15.64 15.11
CA ASN A 296 2.36 15.82 16.52
C ASN A 296 0.83 15.82 16.75
N PRO A 297 0.26 14.67 17.19
CA PRO A 297 -1.19 14.54 17.35
C PRO A 297 -1.78 15.42 18.46
N MET A 298 -1.04 15.72 19.52
CA MET A 298 -1.52 16.59 20.59
C MET A 298 -1.57 18.05 20.16
N GLU A 299 -0.59 18.51 19.40
CA GLU A 299 -0.59 19.84 18.78
C GLU A 299 -1.76 19.98 17.78
N ALA A 300 -1.95 18.98 16.93
CA ALA A 300 -3.05 18.93 15.97
C ALA A 300 -4.43 18.99 16.67
N ALA A 301 -4.62 18.22 17.74
CA ALA A 301 -5.85 18.21 18.52
C ALA A 301 -6.13 19.60 19.12
N GLN A 302 -5.12 20.22 19.76
CA GLN A 302 -5.28 21.55 20.33
C GLN A 302 -5.56 22.62 19.27
N ALA A 303 -4.94 22.50 18.09
CA ALA A 303 -5.17 23.41 16.96
C ALA A 303 -6.61 23.33 16.46
N LEU A 304 -7.20 22.15 16.31
CA LEU A 304 -8.61 21.98 15.91
C LEU A 304 -9.57 22.62 16.93
N ILE A 305 -9.36 22.36 18.22
CA ILE A 305 -10.15 22.97 19.30
C ILE A 305 -10.09 24.51 19.21
N THR A 306 -8.88 25.05 19.10
CA THR A 306 -8.64 26.49 19.00
C THR A 306 -9.26 27.10 17.73
N ALA A 307 -9.18 26.39 16.60
CA ALA A 307 -9.75 26.84 15.33
C ALA A 307 -11.28 26.94 15.38
N VAL A 308 -11.94 26.03 16.09
CA VAL A 308 -13.40 26.13 16.34
C VAL A 308 -13.73 27.28 17.26
N GLN A 309 -13.04 27.44 18.39
CA GLN A 309 -13.26 28.51 19.36
C GLN A 309 -13.09 29.90 18.74
N ASN A 310 -12.11 30.06 17.86
CA ASN A 310 -11.81 31.31 17.15
C ASN A 310 -12.67 31.54 15.89
N GLY A 311 -13.57 30.60 15.54
CA GLY A 311 -14.41 30.69 14.35
C GLY A 311 -13.67 30.50 13.02
N VAL A 312 -12.43 30.00 13.04
CA VAL A 312 -11.65 29.62 11.85
C VAL A 312 -12.27 28.41 11.16
N LEU A 313 -12.76 27.44 11.95
CA LEU A 313 -13.58 26.34 11.49
C LEU A 313 -15.03 26.60 11.93
N SER A 314 -15.95 26.69 10.97
CA SER A 314 -17.36 26.91 11.28
C SER A 314 -18.03 25.66 11.86
N ALA A 315 -19.00 25.83 12.73
CA ALA A 315 -19.79 24.74 13.30
C ALA A 315 -20.48 23.89 12.20
N SER A 316 -20.95 24.51 11.12
CA SER A 316 -21.55 23.80 9.99
C SER A 316 -20.52 22.89 9.29
N ARG A 317 -19.31 23.37 9.08
CA ARG A 317 -18.24 22.57 8.46
C ARG A 317 -17.90 21.33 9.29
N ILE A 318 -17.81 21.49 10.60
CA ILE A 318 -17.57 20.38 11.53
C ILE A 318 -18.74 19.39 11.50
N GLN A 319 -19.99 19.89 11.59
CA GLN A 319 -21.17 19.03 11.56
C GLN A 319 -21.29 18.20 10.29
N GLU A 320 -20.92 18.75 9.13
CA GLU A 320 -20.88 18.02 7.87
C GLU A 320 -19.91 16.83 7.90
N SER A 321 -18.68 17.02 8.41
CA SER A 321 -17.70 15.95 8.54
C SER A 321 -18.14 14.92 9.58
N VAL A 322 -18.58 15.35 10.75
CA VAL A 322 -19.08 14.45 11.81
C VAL A 322 -20.24 13.59 11.31
N ALA A 323 -21.15 14.17 10.51
CA ALA A 323 -22.26 13.41 9.94
C ALA A 323 -21.77 12.28 9.00
N ARG A 324 -20.75 12.54 8.17
CA ARG A 324 -20.14 11.51 7.29
C ARG A 324 -19.40 10.46 8.11
N ILE A 325 -18.62 10.87 9.12
CA ILE A 325 -17.90 9.95 10.03
C ILE A 325 -18.90 9.07 10.80
N ALA A 326 -19.99 9.64 11.31
CA ALA A 326 -21.04 8.91 12.00
C ALA A 326 -21.73 7.89 11.06
N THR A 327 -21.97 8.27 9.81
CA THR A 327 -22.51 7.38 8.77
C THR A 327 -21.56 6.22 8.51
N ALA A 328 -20.26 6.48 8.39
CA ALA A 328 -19.24 5.45 8.20
C ALA A 328 -19.16 4.50 9.41
N LYS A 329 -19.12 5.03 10.64
CA LYS A 329 -19.12 4.23 11.87
C LYS A 329 -20.38 3.37 12.00
N HIS A 330 -21.54 3.91 11.64
CA HIS A 330 -22.79 3.15 11.60
C HIS A 330 -22.74 2.02 10.56
N TRP A 331 -22.26 2.32 9.36
CA TRP A 331 -22.13 1.34 8.28
C TRP A 331 -21.20 0.17 8.65
N CYS A 332 -20.12 0.44 9.38
CA CYS A 332 -19.23 -0.58 9.96
C CYS A 332 -19.84 -1.32 11.17
N GLY A 333 -21.05 -0.94 11.63
CA GLY A 333 -21.71 -1.56 12.79
C GLY A 333 -21.20 -1.07 14.16
N LEU A 334 -20.34 -0.05 14.20
CA LEU A 334 -19.72 0.46 15.44
C LEU A 334 -20.73 1.15 16.38
N LEU A 335 -21.80 1.74 15.84
CA LEU A 335 -22.84 2.43 16.63
C LEU A 335 -23.98 1.52 17.08
N GLU A 336 -23.97 0.26 16.66
CA GLU A 336 -24.92 -0.75 17.09
C GLU A 336 -24.20 -1.74 18.02
N ARG A 337 -24.81 -2.09 19.17
CA ARG A 337 -24.27 -3.12 20.07
C ARG A 337 -24.48 -4.52 19.47
N ARG A 338 -24.20 -4.70 18.18
CA ARG A 338 -24.25 -6.02 17.55
C ARG A 338 -22.95 -6.77 17.88
N GLN A 339 -23.09 -7.89 18.58
CA GLN A 339 -22.03 -8.89 18.62
C GLN A 339 -21.87 -9.44 17.20
N HIS A 340 -20.83 -9.01 16.48
CA HIS A 340 -20.45 -9.68 15.24
C HIS A 340 -20.05 -11.12 15.62
N LYS A 341 -20.72 -12.12 15.01
CA LYS A 341 -20.19 -13.48 15.05
C LYS A 341 -18.80 -13.44 14.41
N GLN A 342 -17.82 -13.85 15.18
CA GLN A 342 -16.47 -14.05 14.66
C GLN A 342 -16.56 -15.14 13.57
N GLU A 343 -16.37 -14.75 12.31
CA GLU A 343 -16.24 -15.70 11.21
C GLU A 343 -14.90 -16.42 11.35
N VAL A 344 -14.91 -17.74 11.10
CA VAL A 344 -13.66 -18.51 11.09
C VAL A 344 -12.90 -18.14 9.81
N ILE A 345 -11.74 -17.51 9.96
CA ILE A 345 -10.87 -17.15 8.85
C ILE A 345 -9.96 -18.35 8.55
N SER A 346 -10.00 -18.83 7.30
CA SER A 346 -9.10 -19.88 6.82
C SER A 346 -7.88 -19.26 6.12
N LEU A 347 -6.80 -19.07 6.85
CA LEU A 347 -5.54 -18.56 6.27
C LEU A 347 -4.96 -19.51 5.21
N GLU A 348 -5.25 -20.83 5.30
CA GLU A 348 -4.84 -21.80 4.29
C GLU A 348 -5.56 -21.57 2.95
N GLU A 349 -6.88 -21.34 2.97
CA GLU A 349 -7.64 -21.02 1.75
C GLU A 349 -7.21 -19.69 1.14
N HIS A 350 -6.91 -18.70 1.97
CA HIS A 350 -6.38 -17.40 1.53
C HIS A 350 -4.97 -17.55 0.92
N GLY A 351 -4.10 -18.36 1.52
CA GLY A 351 -2.77 -18.68 0.98
C GLY A 351 -2.84 -19.37 -0.39
N MET A 352 -3.77 -20.32 -0.57
CA MET A 352 -4.02 -20.93 -1.88
C MET A 352 -4.53 -19.92 -2.92
N LEU A 353 -5.41 -19.00 -2.50
CA LEU A 353 -5.91 -17.93 -3.35
C LEU A 353 -4.78 -16.99 -3.79
N ALA A 354 -3.90 -16.62 -2.85
CA ALA A 354 -2.74 -15.76 -3.10
C ALA A 354 -1.77 -16.42 -4.09
N LEU A 355 -1.47 -17.70 -3.91
CA LEU A 355 -0.59 -18.43 -4.80
C LEU A 355 -1.20 -18.60 -6.20
N LYS A 356 -2.50 -18.89 -6.29
CA LYS A 356 -3.20 -18.91 -7.58
C LYS A 356 -3.08 -17.57 -8.32
N ALA A 357 -3.28 -16.46 -7.61
CA ALA A 357 -3.14 -15.13 -8.20
C ALA A 357 -1.70 -14.86 -8.68
N ALA A 358 -0.70 -15.26 -7.90
CA ALA A 358 0.71 -15.13 -8.25
C ALA A 358 1.08 -15.94 -9.51
N ILE A 359 0.66 -17.22 -9.59
CA ILE A 359 0.91 -18.07 -10.76
C ILE A 359 0.28 -17.47 -12.01
N GLN A 360 -0.96 -17.01 -11.93
CA GLN A 360 -1.65 -16.41 -13.07
C GLN A 360 -1.06 -15.07 -13.51
N ALA A 361 -0.41 -14.35 -12.60
CA ALA A 361 0.25 -13.08 -12.88
C ALA A 361 1.63 -13.24 -13.54
N THR A 362 2.37 -14.30 -13.20
CA THR A 362 3.74 -14.52 -13.66
C THR A 362 3.81 -14.60 -15.20
N ARG A 363 4.78 -13.90 -15.80
CA ARG A 363 5.01 -13.86 -17.24
C ARG A 363 6.45 -14.26 -17.54
N ILE A 364 6.65 -14.89 -18.69
CA ILE A 364 7.97 -15.25 -19.22
C ILE A 364 8.19 -14.40 -20.47
N GLU A 365 9.36 -13.79 -20.58
CA GLU A 365 9.80 -13.04 -21.75
C GLU A 365 11.21 -13.48 -22.16
N GLY A 366 11.45 -13.72 -23.44
CA GLY A 366 12.74 -14.11 -23.99
C GLY A 366 12.80 -15.53 -24.51
N ASP A 367 13.97 -16.17 -24.43
CA ASP A 367 14.22 -17.52 -24.96
C ASP A 367 13.80 -18.61 -23.97
N GLU A 368 12.56 -19.06 -24.08
CA GLU A 368 12.01 -20.11 -23.21
C GLU A 368 12.70 -21.47 -23.36
N SER A 369 13.56 -21.67 -24.35
CA SER A 369 14.26 -22.96 -24.54
C SER A 369 15.24 -23.29 -23.39
N ILE A 370 15.64 -22.29 -22.61
CA ILE A 370 16.48 -22.48 -21.42
C ILE A 370 15.67 -22.87 -20.16
N LEU A 371 14.34 -22.98 -20.26
CA LEU A 371 13.46 -23.53 -19.23
C LEU A 371 13.00 -24.94 -19.64
N PRO A 372 12.66 -25.83 -18.69
CA PRO A 372 12.74 -25.66 -17.22
C PRO A 372 14.16 -25.87 -16.68
N LEU A 373 14.40 -25.44 -15.43
CA LEU A 373 15.70 -25.63 -14.74
C LEU A 373 16.12 -27.10 -14.63
N GLU A 374 15.20 -28.04 -14.66
CA GLU A 374 15.43 -29.48 -14.59
C GLU A 374 16.34 -30.01 -15.69
N GLN A 375 16.52 -29.30 -16.81
CA GLN A 375 17.48 -29.68 -17.86
C GLN A 375 18.94 -29.53 -17.43
N TYR A 376 19.24 -28.71 -16.43
CA TYR A 376 20.59 -28.49 -15.90
C TYR A 376 20.85 -29.37 -14.66
N ASN A 377 22.08 -29.75 -14.40
CA ASN A 377 22.49 -30.51 -13.22
C ASN A 377 23.11 -29.63 -12.14
N HIS A 378 23.61 -28.46 -12.53
CA HIS A 378 24.21 -27.48 -11.62
C HIS A 378 23.83 -26.07 -12.04
N VAL A 379 23.20 -25.32 -11.14
CA VAL A 379 22.82 -23.93 -11.34
C VAL A 379 23.42 -23.04 -10.26
N ALA A 380 23.79 -21.81 -10.62
CA ALA A 380 24.19 -20.79 -9.67
C ALA A 380 23.10 -19.74 -9.56
N VAL A 381 22.65 -19.45 -8.35
CA VAL A 381 21.53 -18.55 -8.06
C VAL A 381 22.00 -17.40 -7.18
N PHE A 382 21.88 -16.19 -7.69
CA PHE A 382 22.26 -14.96 -7.01
C PHE A 382 21.02 -14.12 -6.71
N ALA A 383 20.84 -13.74 -5.45
CA ALA A 383 19.84 -12.76 -5.08
C ALA A 383 20.47 -11.36 -5.08
N LEU A 384 19.95 -10.48 -5.94
CA LEU A 384 20.35 -9.09 -6.06
C LEU A 384 19.41 -8.22 -5.25
N LEU A 385 19.94 -7.56 -4.23
CA LEU A 385 19.16 -6.81 -3.25
C LEU A 385 19.35 -5.30 -3.49
N SER A 386 18.26 -4.59 -3.66
CA SER A 386 18.27 -3.11 -3.72
C SER A 386 18.49 -2.47 -2.33
N ASP A 387 18.42 -3.27 -1.27
CA ASP A 387 18.69 -2.90 0.12
C ASP A 387 19.38 -4.06 0.86
N ASP A 388 19.63 -3.91 2.15
CA ASP A 388 20.29 -4.93 2.98
C ASP A 388 19.29 -5.96 3.57
N THR A 389 18.03 -5.97 3.11
CA THR A 389 17.01 -6.90 3.61
C THR A 389 17.12 -8.25 2.90
N ILE A 390 17.65 -9.26 3.59
CA ILE A 390 17.91 -10.60 3.03
C ILE A 390 16.71 -11.56 3.14
N ASP A 391 15.72 -11.29 3.98
CA ASP A 391 14.62 -12.23 4.26
C ASP A 391 13.83 -12.68 3.02
N PRO A 392 13.44 -11.78 2.08
CA PRO A 392 12.74 -12.19 0.86
C PRO A 392 13.57 -13.15 -0.02
N ALA A 393 14.88 -12.94 -0.08
CA ALA A 393 15.78 -13.79 -0.85
C ALA A 393 16.01 -15.14 -0.16
N SER A 394 16.11 -15.17 1.17
CA SER A 394 16.19 -16.41 1.95
C SER A 394 14.95 -17.28 1.76
N GLU A 395 13.77 -16.69 1.77
CA GLU A 395 12.53 -17.41 1.49
C GLU A 395 12.48 -17.94 0.04
N PHE A 396 12.91 -17.14 -0.94
CA PHE A 396 13.01 -17.59 -2.32
C PHE A 396 13.95 -18.79 -2.47
N PHE A 397 15.12 -18.75 -1.84
CA PHE A 397 16.06 -19.88 -1.84
C PHE A 397 15.45 -21.12 -1.18
N HIS A 398 14.72 -20.94 -0.09
CA HIS A 398 14.02 -22.04 0.57
C HIS A 398 12.95 -22.67 -0.35
N TYR A 399 12.12 -21.88 -1.04
CA TYR A 399 11.15 -22.40 -2.01
C TYR A 399 11.82 -23.09 -3.18
N LEU A 400 12.91 -22.53 -3.70
CA LEU A 400 13.65 -23.15 -4.79
C LEU A 400 14.20 -24.52 -4.39
N ALA A 401 14.79 -24.64 -3.20
CA ALA A 401 15.30 -25.91 -2.68
C ALA A 401 14.22 -27.00 -2.50
N GLN A 402 12.95 -26.60 -2.30
CA GLN A 402 11.82 -27.54 -2.21
C GLN A 402 11.41 -28.09 -3.58
N VAL A 403 11.63 -27.35 -4.66
CA VAL A 403 11.17 -27.71 -5.99
C VAL A 403 12.29 -28.08 -6.96
N TYR A 404 13.55 -27.79 -6.64
CA TYR A 404 14.72 -28.12 -7.42
C TYR A 404 15.76 -28.85 -6.55
N GLU A 405 15.93 -30.15 -6.76
CA GLU A 405 16.73 -31.05 -5.90
C GLU A 405 18.17 -31.28 -6.39
N LYS A 406 18.63 -30.54 -7.42
CA LYS A 406 19.96 -30.68 -8.00
C LYS A 406 20.96 -29.70 -7.38
N ASN A 407 22.21 -29.74 -7.82
CA ASN A 407 23.28 -28.89 -7.30
C ASN A 407 22.95 -27.40 -7.51
N THR A 408 23.04 -26.62 -6.42
CA THR A 408 22.72 -25.19 -6.44
C THR A 408 23.74 -24.42 -5.60
N ASP A 409 24.47 -23.50 -6.23
CA ASP A 409 25.24 -22.48 -5.52
C ASP A 409 24.33 -21.27 -5.23
N LEU A 410 24.32 -20.80 -3.99
CA LEU A 410 23.46 -19.70 -3.57
C LEU A 410 24.31 -18.55 -3.02
N ALA A 411 24.06 -17.33 -3.47
CA ALA A 411 24.74 -16.14 -2.95
C ALA A 411 23.82 -14.91 -2.94
N TYR A 412 24.15 -13.95 -2.07
CA TYR A 412 23.53 -12.64 -2.01
C TYR A 412 24.49 -11.58 -2.55
N MET A 413 23.95 -10.61 -3.26
CA MET A 413 24.71 -9.47 -3.77
C MET A 413 23.92 -8.18 -3.45
N ASN A 414 24.62 -7.18 -2.94
CA ASN A 414 24.10 -5.84 -2.71
C ASN A 414 25.08 -4.77 -3.26
N SER A 415 24.76 -3.50 -3.10
CA SER A 415 25.55 -2.38 -3.63
C SER A 415 26.99 -2.29 -3.08
N SER A 416 27.33 -3.03 -2.00
CA SER A 416 28.67 -3.09 -1.42
C SER A 416 29.63 -4.05 -2.16
N ILE A 417 29.13 -4.79 -3.17
CA ILE A 417 29.92 -5.76 -3.94
C ILE A 417 31.22 -5.14 -4.49
N THR A 418 32.33 -5.87 -4.36
CA THR A 418 33.65 -5.48 -4.84
C THR A 418 34.06 -6.30 -6.08
N ASN A 419 35.09 -5.85 -6.77
CA ASN A 419 35.66 -6.64 -7.88
C ASN A 419 36.24 -7.98 -7.41
N ASP A 420 36.79 -8.05 -6.21
CA ASP A 420 37.34 -9.27 -5.64
C ASP A 420 36.22 -10.29 -5.37
N ASP A 421 35.07 -9.84 -4.87
CA ASP A 421 33.89 -10.69 -4.69
C ASP A 421 33.41 -11.26 -6.04
N VAL A 422 33.36 -10.43 -7.09
CA VAL A 422 32.97 -10.87 -8.44
C VAL A 422 33.92 -11.94 -8.96
N GLU A 423 35.24 -11.75 -8.81
CA GLU A 423 36.23 -12.76 -9.21
C GLU A 423 36.13 -14.04 -8.39
N GLU A 424 35.78 -13.95 -7.10
CA GLU A 424 35.52 -15.12 -6.25
C GLU A 424 34.29 -15.89 -6.74
N TYR A 425 33.17 -15.18 -7.02
CA TYR A 425 31.96 -15.81 -7.57
C TYR A 425 32.21 -16.46 -8.92
N ILE A 426 32.95 -15.81 -9.84
CA ILE A 426 33.32 -16.41 -11.14
C ILE A 426 34.09 -17.72 -10.94
N ARG A 427 35.05 -17.75 -10.01
CA ARG A 427 35.83 -18.98 -9.71
C ARG A 427 34.96 -20.05 -9.04
N GLY A 428 34.09 -19.65 -8.09
CA GLY A 428 33.24 -20.57 -7.34
C GLY A 428 32.15 -21.23 -8.17
N THR A 429 31.69 -20.59 -9.27
CA THR A 429 30.58 -21.07 -10.10
C THR A 429 31.00 -21.52 -11.50
N GLN A 430 32.30 -21.91 -11.70
CA GLN A 430 32.81 -22.34 -13.01
C GLN A 430 32.04 -23.54 -13.58
N ASP A 431 31.59 -24.46 -12.73
CA ASP A 431 30.89 -25.68 -13.11
C ASP A 431 29.38 -25.49 -13.29
N ALA A 432 28.82 -24.32 -12.92
CA ALA A 432 27.41 -24.04 -13.13
C ALA A 432 27.09 -24.02 -14.64
N GLU A 433 26.00 -24.69 -15.00
CA GLU A 433 25.50 -24.81 -16.38
C GLU A 433 24.54 -23.65 -16.74
N CYS A 434 23.87 -23.07 -15.75
CA CYS A 434 22.93 -21.97 -15.91
C CYS A 434 23.02 -21.02 -14.69
N PHE A 435 22.78 -19.73 -14.93
CA PHE A 435 22.73 -18.70 -13.91
C PHE A 435 21.29 -18.19 -13.72
N VAL A 436 20.89 -18.01 -12.46
CA VAL A 436 19.63 -17.39 -12.08
C VAL A 436 19.92 -16.16 -11.23
N PHE A 437 19.44 -15.00 -11.67
CA PHE A 437 19.51 -13.76 -10.91
C PHE A 437 18.11 -13.38 -10.42
N ALA A 438 17.88 -13.54 -9.13
CA ALA A 438 16.66 -13.12 -8.45
C ALA A 438 16.82 -11.66 -8.01
N VAL A 439 16.15 -10.74 -8.70
CA VAL A 439 16.28 -9.30 -8.51
C VAL A 439 15.13 -8.78 -7.66
N PHE A 440 15.43 -8.24 -6.48
CA PHE A 440 14.46 -7.69 -5.54
C PHE A 440 14.49 -6.15 -5.61
N ALA A 441 13.51 -5.57 -6.33
CA ALA A 441 13.36 -4.13 -6.49
C ALA A 441 11.89 -3.72 -6.43
N ARG A 442 11.48 -3.09 -5.32
CA ARG A 442 10.09 -2.68 -5.06
C ARG A 442 10.00 -1.22 -4.65
N PRO A 443 8.82 -0.57 -4.85
CA PRO A 443 8.56 0.75 -4.27
C PRO A 443 8.65 0.71 -2.74
N ARG A 444 9.35 1.69 -2.17
CA ARG A 444 9.44 1.88 -0.72
C ARG A 444 9.45 3.36 -0.40
N SER A 445 8.75 3.73 0.67
CA SER A 445 8.79 5.07 1.22
C SER A 445 10.24 5.50 1.50
N TYR A 446 10.58 6.73 1.16
CA TYR A 446 11.91 7.33 1.34
C TYR A 446 13.05 6.71 0.50
N ALA A 447 12.80 5.73 -0.34
CA ALA A 447 13.84 5.13 -1.19
C ALA A 447 14.22 6.01 -2.39
N GLY A 448 13.27 6.78 -2.91
CA GLY A 448 13.47 7.69 -4.04
C GLY A 448 13.75 7.01 -5.39
N THR A 449 13.85 5.68 -5.42
CA THR A 449 14.10 4.89 -6.62
C THR A 449 13.52 3.48 -6.51
N VAL A 450 13.21 2.89 -7.64
CA VAL A 450 12.83 1.48 -7.82
C VAL A 450 13.83 0.75 -8.72
N GLN A 451 14.99 1.33 -8.93
CA GLN A 451 16.07 0.75 -9.74
C GLN A 451 17.00 -0.10 -8.88
N ILE A 452 17.76 -0.94 -9.54
CA ILE A 452 18.88 -1.66 -8.94
C ILE A 452 20.18 -0.95 -9.27
N ASP A 453 21.19 -1.03 -8.40
CA ASP A 453 22.51 -0.42 -8.63
C ASP A 453 23.15 -1.01 -9.90
N SER A 454 23.65 -0.15 -10.78
CA SER A 454 24.32 -0.56 -12.03
C SER A 454 25.51 -1.48 -11.79
N LYS A 455 26.21 -1.34 -10.65
CA LYS A 455 27.29 -2.25 -10.25
C LYS A 455 26.83 -3.70 -10.13
N LEU A 456 25.61 -3.91 -9.61
CA LEU A 456 25.04 -5.26 -9.51
C LEU A 456 24.72 -5.84 -10.89
N VAL A 457 24.23 -5.01 -11.82
CA VAL A 457 23.98 -5.41 -13.20
C VAL A 457 25.29 -5.80 -13.90
N GLU A 458 26.34 -4.96 -13.76
CA GLU A 458 27.67 -5.24 -14.31
C GLU A 458 28.29 -6.51 -13.70
N ALA A 459 28.16 -6.69 -12.38
CA ALA A 459 28.64 -7.88 -11.69
C ALA A 459 27.94 -9.15 -12.20
N ALA A 460 26.60 -9.12 -12.31
CA ALA A 460 25.82 -10.22 -12.84
C ALA A 460 26.24 -10.61 -14.26
N GLN A 461 26.47 -9.63 -15.15
CA GLN A 461 26.97 -9.86 -16.51
C GLN A 461 28.34 -10.55 -16.54
N ARG A 462 29.28 -10.09 -15.70
CA ARG A 462 30.62 -10.64 -15.61
C ARG A 462 30.61 -12.08 -15.08
N ILE A 463 29.78 -12.34 -14.04
CA ILE A 463 29.65 -13.67 -13.43
C ILE A 463 29.03 -14.66 -14.42
N ALA A 464 27.94 -14.29 -15.09
CA ALA A 464 27.26 -15.19 -16.03
C ALA A 464 28.06 -15.45 -17.30
N GLY A 465 28.85 -14.47 -17.76
CA GLY A 465 29.60 -14.57 -19.01
C GLY A 465 28.66 -14.84 -20.20
N SER A 466 28.90 -15.98 -20.92
CA SER A 466 28.08 -16.41 -22.06
C SER A 466 27.14 -17.57 -21.74
N LYS A 467 27.00 -17.96 -20.48
CA LYS A 467 26.15 -19.09 -20.08
C LYS A 467 24.66 -18.72 -20.08
N PRO A 468 23.77 -19.71 -20.23
CA PRO A 468 22.33 -19.49 -20.08
C PRO A 468 22.00 -18.72 -18.80
N THR A 469 21.18 -17.67 -18.92
CA THR A 469 20.89 -16.75 -17.80
C THR A 469 19.42 -16.46 -17.72
N ILE A 470 18.85 -16.67 -16.55
CA ILE A 470 17.45 -16.38 -16.18
C ILE A 470 17.46 -15.23 -15.19
N ALA A 471 16.68 -14.18 -15.45
CA ALA A 471 16.40 -13.12 -14.48
C ALA A 471 14.99 -13.28 -13.94
N VAL A 472 14.85 -13.38 -12.62
CA VAL A 472 13.55 -13.38 -11.94
C VAL A 472 13.38 -12.00 -11.31
N LEU A 473 12.43 -11.21 -11.82
CA LEU A 473 12.20 -9.84 -11.39
C LEU A 473 11.06 -9.79 -10.37
N PHE A 474 11.43 -9.63 -9.10
CA PHE A 474 10.51 -9.42 -7.99
C PHE A 474 10.29 -7.93 -7.76
N GLY A 475 9.05 -7.45 -7.97
CA GLY A 475 8.68 -6.05 -7.91
C GLY A 475 8.74 -5.38 -9.28
N ASN A 476 9.65 -4.44 -9.49
CA ASN A 476 9.71 -3.60 -10.68
C ASN A 476 9.91 -4.38 -12.00
N PRO A 477 8.90 -4.54 -12.86
CA PRO A 477 9.01 -5.31 -14.10
C PRO A 477 9.84 -4.60 -15.18
N TYR A 478 10.00 -3.28 -15.09
CA TYR A 478 10.72 -2.48 -16.09
C TYR A 478 12.23 -2.73 -16.12
N LEU A 479 12.74 -3.41 -15.10
CA LEU A 479 14.12 -3.86 -15.09
C LEU A 479 14.43 -4.88 -16.20
N ALA A 480 13.42 -5.54 -16.79
CA ALA A 480 13.61 -6.40 -17.95
C ALA A 480 14.21 -5.66 -19.16
N GLU A 481 13.99 -4.34 -19.28
CA GLU A 481 14.56 -3.52 -20.36
C GLU A 481 16.08 -3.29 -20.19
N THR A 482 16.61 -3.41 -18.98
CA THR A 482 17.99 -3.04 -18.65
C THR A 482 18.82 -4.16 -18.05
N PHE A 483 18.18 -5.17 -17.46
CA PHE A 483 18.88 -6.31 -16.88
C PHE A 483 19.10 -7.39 -17.94
N PRO A 484 20.36 -7.75 -18.26
CA PRO A 484 20.66 -8.68 -19.32
C PRO A 484 20.40 -10.12 -18.89
N ALA A 485 19.51 -10.80 -19.58
CA ALA A 485 19.24 -12.23 -19.42
C ALA A 485 18.69 -12.83 -20.73
N HIS A 486 18.79 -14.14 -20.89
CA HIS A 486 18.15 -14.85 -22.01
C HIS A 486 16.64 -14.97 -21.81
N VAL A 487 16.22 -15.13 -20.54
CA VAL A 487 14.82 -15.19 -20.13
C VAL A 487 14.59 -14.30 -18.91
N HIS A 488 13.49 -13.56 -18.93
CA HIS A 488 12.97 -12.80 -17.79
C HIS A 488 11.69 -13.47 -17.28
N ILE A 489 11.62 -13.70 -15.98
CA ILE A 489 10.40 -14.12 -15.28
C ILE A 489 9.91 -12.93 -14.47
N LEU A 490 8.78 -12.36 -14.88
CA LEU A 490 8.21 -11.17 -14.29
C LEU A 490 7.14 -11.56 -13.28
N SER A 491 7.38 -11.27 -12.00
CA SER A 491 6.43 -11.56 -10.92
C SER A 491 5.48 -10.39 -10.60
N TYR A 492 5.83 -9.16 -11.00
CA TYR A 492 5.10 -7.91 -10.69
C TYR A 492 4.83 -7.68 -9.18
N SER A 493 5.47 -8.47 -8.35
CA SER A 493 5.31 -8.47 -6.89
C SER A 493 6.49 -9.21 -6.27
N ASP A 494 6.85 -8.86 -5.04
CA ASP A 494 7.84 -9.58 -4.23
C ASP A 494 7.21 -10.34 -3.05
N SER A 495 5.88 -10.50 -3.05
CA SER A 495 5.15 -11.23 -2.00
C SER A 495 5.57 -12.70 -1.91
N LYS A 496 5.33 -13.33 -0.76
CA LYS A 496 5.64 -14.76 -0.53
C LYS A 496 5.10 -15.68 -1.62
N PRO A 497 3.81 -15.59 -2.02
CA PRO A 497 3.27 -16.42 -3.09
C PRO A 497 3.90 -16.14 -4.45
N SER A 498 4.36 -14.90 -4.72
CA SER A 498 5.05 -14.56 -5.97
C SER A 498 6.42 -15.22 -6.06
N ARG A 499 7.15 -15.34 -4.96
CA ARG A 499 8.42 -16.09 -4.90
C ARG A 499 8.21 -17.58 -5.17
N GLY A 500 7.17 -18.18 -4.56
CA GLY A 500 6.78 -19.56 -4.83
C GLY A 500 6.36 -19.79 -6.29
N ALA A 501 5.54 -18.90 -6.85
CA ALA A 501 5.10 -18.97 -8.25
C ALA A 501 6.26 -18.90 -9.24
N ALA A 502 7.24 -18.04 -8.99
CA ALA A 502 8.45 -17.94 -9.82
C ALA A 502 9.27 -19.24 -9.80
N CYS A 503 9.44 -19.87 -8.63
CA CYS A 503 10.12 -21.17 -8.52
C CYS A 503 9.40 -22.26 -9.32
N LEU A 504 8.07 -22.34 -9.23
CA LEU A 504 7.27 -23.27 -10.02
C LEU A 504 7.41 -23.03 -11.53
N THR A 505 7.40 -21.76 -11.94
CA THR A 505 7.55 -21.36 -13.34
C THR A 505 8.93 -21.77 -13.87
N MET A 506 10.01 -21.49 -13.12
CA MET A 506 11.37 -21.88 -13.53
C MET A 506 11.55 -23.38 -13.66
N THR A 507 10.94 -24.17 -12.78
CA THR A 507 11.12 -25.62 -12.76
C THR A 507 10.12 -26.38 -13.63
N GLY A 508 9.11 -25.70 -14.19
CA GLY A 508 8.03 -26.35 -14.95
C GLY A 508 7.12 -27.24 -14.09
N LYS A 509 7.25 -27.15 -12.76
CA LYS A 509 6.41 -27.94 -11.84
C LYS A 509 5.06 -27.27 -11.65
N SER A 510 4.01 -28.08 -11.69
CA SER A 510 2.67 -27.64 -11.28
C SER A 510 2.45 -28.00 -9.83
N LEU A 511 1.82 -27.09 -9.07
CA LEU A 511 1.27 -27.48 -7.78
C LEU A 511 0.13 -28.47 -8.01
N THR A 512 0.35 -29.72 -7.60
CA THR A 512 -0.76 -30.61 -7.32
C THR A 512 -1.34 -30.17 -5.99
N ILE A 513 -2.31 -29.25 -6.03
CA ILE A 513 -3.10 -28.91 -4.85
C ILE A 513 -3.89 -30.18 -4.51
N LYS A 514 -3.47 -30.87 -3.44
CA LYS A 514 -4.22 -31.99 -2.88
C LYS A 514 -5.33 -31.48 -2.00
#